data_e958d52f75b3e0e6847d241bf111defb
#
_entry.id   e958d52f75b3e0e6847d241bf111defb
#
_cell.length_a   1.000
_cell.length_b   1.000
_cell.length_c   1.000
_cell.angle_alpha   90.00
_cell.angle_beta   90.00
_cell.angle_gamma   90.00
#
_symmetry.space_group_name_H-M   'P 1'
#
loop_
_entity.id
_entity.type
_entity.pdbx_description
1 polymer ?
#
loop_
_entity_poly.entity_id
_entity_poly.type
_entity_poly.pdbx_seq_one_letter_code
_entity_poly.pdbx_strand_id
1 'polypeptide(L)'
;MTVYAAKGSNTGVAVLVFPGGGYQFLAMDLEGTEICDGLTSRGITCVLLKYRVPDSGPTMKNGRTYYPKVQTALQDAQRTLGLVRQHAAEWHVDPHKVGVIGFSAGGHLVAAVSTHFAQRTYPPVDAADELSCRPDFAIALYPGHLWTPGTNLSLRPDIRVRADTPPTFLLHAEDDDVDDVKHSLAYYVELKKVGVPTEMHLYAKGGHAFGLRSKLPIARWPALVEQWLHTIGVLGPQVLPSAG
;
A
#
# COMPACT_ATOMS: atom_id res chain seq x y z
N MET A 1 7.11 -4.83 -13.70
CA MET A 1 6.95 -5.51 -12.40
C MET A 1 7.82 -6.75 -12.34
N THR A 2 8.19 -7.18 -11.14
CA THR A 2 8.91 -8.44 -10.88
C THR A 2 8.10 -9.27 -9.89
N VAL A 3 7.89 -10.55 -10.22
CA VAL A 3 7.14 -11.48 -9.37
C VAL A 3 8.11 -12.36 -8.59
N TYR A 4 7.95 -12.43 -7.30
CA TYR A 4 8.69 -13.29 -6.38
C TYR A 4 7.70 -14.30 -5.80
N ALA A 5 7.84 -15.56 -6.19
CA ALA A 5 6.97 -16.62 -5.71
C ALA A 5 7.10 -16.83 -4.19
N ALA A 6 6.01 -17.22 -3.56
CA ALA A 6 6.00 -17.64 -2.16
C ALA A 6 7.03 -18.75 -1.90
N LYS A 7 7.74 -18.67 -0.77
CA LYS A 7 8.70 -19.70 -0.32
C LYS A 7 7.98 -20.63 0.67
N GLY A 8 8.18 -21.94 0.52
CA GLY A 8 7.55 -22.94 1.41
C GLY A 8 6.03 -23.07 1.18
N SER A 9 5.24 -23.04 2.26
CA SER A 9 3.78 -23.16 2.17
C SER A 9 3.17 -21.90 1.58
N ASN A 10 2.55 -22.00 0.40
CA ASN A 10 1.89 -20.88 -0.27
C ASN A 10 0.50 -20.63 0.34
N THR A 11 0.23 -19.41 0.77
CA THR A 11 -1.04 -18.99 1.36
C THR A 11 -2.11 -18.64 0.32
N GLY A 12 -1.74 -18.57 -0.95
CA GLY A 12 -2.57 -18.03 -2.04
C GLY A 12 -2.69 -16.50 -2.04
N VAL A 13 -2.08 -15.81 -1.08
CA VAL A 13 -2.10 -14.34 -1.00
C VAL A 13 -1.02 -13.76 -1.91
N ALA A 14 -1.36 -12.68 -2.64
CA ALA A 14 -0.40 -11.85 -3.33
C ALA A 14 -0.42 -10.42 -2.80
N VAL A 15 0.76 -9.81 -2.70
CA VAL A 15 0.91 -8.41 -2.29
C VAL A 15 1.74 -7.65 -3.32
N LEU A 16 1.15 -6.60 -3.88
CA LEU A 16 1.88 -5.65 -4.72
C LEU A 16 2.62 -4.66 -3.83
N VAL A 17 3.91 -4.50 -4.05
CA VAL A 17 4.78 -3.61 -3.28
C VAL A 17 5.07 -2.33 -4.07
N PHE A 18 4.77 -1.20 -3.45
CA PHE A 18 5.02 0.15 -3.97
C PHE A 18 6.11 0.84 -3.12
N PRO A 19 7.37 0.83 -3.56
CA PRO A 19 8.43 1.54 -2.85
C PRO A 19 8.17 3.04 -2.76
N GLY A 20 8.70 3.70 -1.73
CA GLY A 20 8.73 5.15 -1.62
C GLY A 20 9.79 5.80 -2.51
N GLY A 21 10.02 7.08 -2.30
CA GLY A 21 10.99 7.90 -3.02
C GLY A 21 10.41 9.20 -3.57
N GLY A 22 9.32 9.72 -2.97
CA GLY A 22 8.75 11.03 -3.26
C GLY A 22 8.23 11.19 -4.69
N TYR A 23 7.93 10.11 -5.40
CA TYR A 23 7.65 10.09 -6.84
C TYR A 23 8.80 10.67 -7.70
N GLN A 24 10.02 10.67 -7.19
CA GLN A 24 11.22 11.13 -7.91
C GLN A 24 12.16 9.97 -8.22
N PHE A 25 12.24 9.00 -7.33
CA PHE A 25 12.97 7.75 -7.47
C PHE A 25 12.20 6.62 -6.79
N LEU A 26 12.76 5.43 -6.74
CA LEU A 26 12.18 4.29 -6.03
C LEU A 26 13.23 3.65 -5.13
N ALA A 27 12.93 3.52 -3.84
CA ALA A 27 13.76 2.83 -2.84
C ALA A 27 13.65 1.30 -3.02
N MET A 28 14.16 0.80 -4.15
CA MET A 28 13.94 -0.57 -4.66
C MET A 28 14.54 -1.67 -3.78
N ASP A 29 15.56 -1.36 -2.97
CA ASP A 29 16.15 -2.30 -2.01
C ASP A 29 15.37 -2.30 -0.69
N LEU A 30 15.39 -1.18 0.04
CA LEU A 30 14.84 -0.98 1.38
C LEU A 30 13.33 -1.25 1.47
N GLU A 31 12.57 -0.73 0.49
CA GLU A 31 11.10 -0.77 0.46
C GLU A 31 10.58 -1.63 -0.71
N GLY A 32 11.45 -2.36 -1.35
CA GLY A 32 11.16 -3.23 -2.48
C GLY A 32 11.61 -4.66 -2.25
N THR A 33 12.84 -5.01 -2.63
CA THR A 33 13.33 -6.39 -2.59
C THR A 33 13.40 -6.97 -1.18
N GLU A 34 13.79 -6.19 -0.17
CA GLU A 34 13.78 -6.64 1.23
C GLU A 34 12.35 -6.97 1.72
N ILE A 35 11.37 -6.16 1.32
CA ILE A 35 9.96 -6.41 1.64
C ILE A 35 9.48 -7.69 0.95
N CYS A 36 9.85 -7.89 -0.33
CA CYS A 36 9.53 -9.12 -1.04
C CYS A 36 10.14 -10.36 -0.38
N ASP A 37 11.38 -10.28 0.10
CA ASP A 37 11.98 -11.38 0.86
C ASP A 37 11.21 -11.68 2.15
N GLY A 38 10.80 -10.63 2.86
CA GLY A 38 9.97 -10.76 4.06
C GLY A 38 8.60 -11.38 3.80
N LEU A 39 7.92 -10.99 2.72
CA LEU A 39 6.61 -11.53 2.33
C LEU A 39 6.72 -12.97 1.85
N THR A 40 7.67 -13.26 0.95
CA THR A 40 7.83 -14.61 0.39
C THR A 40 8.21 -15.64 1.45
N SER A 41 9.02 -15.25 2.46
CA SER A 41 9.34 -16.14 3.60
C SER A 41 8.11 -16.51 4.45
N ARG A 42 7.02 -15.75 4.34
CA ARG A 42 5.71 -16.00 4.99
C ARG A 42 4.70 -16.70 4.08
N GLY A 43 5.14 -17.21 2.94
CA GLY A 43 4.27 -17.88 1.99
C GLY A 43 3.34 -16.93 1.19
N ILE A 44 3.69 -15.66 1.10
CA ILE A 44 2.96 -14.63 0.35
C ILE A 44 3.71 -14.32 -0.94
N THR A 45 3.04 -14.41 -2.08
CA THR A 45 3.62 -13.99 -3.37
C THR A 45 3.80 -12.48 -3.38
N CYS A 46 5.01 -12.00 -3.69
CA CYS A 46 5.32 -10.59 -3.79
C CYS A 46 5.40 -10.14 -5.25
N VAL A 47 4.74 -9.04 -5.58
CA VAL A 47 4.82 -8.40 -6.88
C VAL A 47 5.39 -6.99 -6.71
N LEU A 48 6.69 -6.85 -6.98
CA LEU A 48 7.38 -5.57 -6.86
C LEU A 48 7.11 -4.72 -8.10
N LEU A 49 6.48 -3.58 -7.91
CA LEU A 49 6.16 -2.66 -8.97
C LEU A 49 7.19 -1.52 -9.05
N LYS A 50 7.99 -1.52 -10.11
CA LYS A 50 8.77 -0.36 -10.52
C LYS A 50 7.86 0.58 -11.30
N TYR A 51 7.03 1.34 -10.58
CA TYR A 51 6.11 2.29 -11.21
C TYR A 51 6.85 3.50 -11.78
N ARG A 52 6.27 4.12 -12.78
CA ARG A 52 6.86 5.28 -13.47
C ARG A 52 6.92 6.50 -12.56
N VAL A 53 8.11 7.05 -12.40
CA VAL A 53 8.42 8.25 -11.62
C VAL A 53 9.19 9.28 -12.46
N PRO A 54 8.72 9.63 -13.65
CA PRO A 54 9.47 10.51 -14.51
C PRO A 54 9.50 11.93 -13.93
N ASP A 55 10.65 12.56 -13.73
CA ASP A 55 10.89 13.99 -13.38
C ASP A 55 9.78 14.61 -12.53
N SER A 56 9.27 13.87 -11.56
CA SER A 56 7.97 14.10 -10.98
C SER A 56 8.04 14.78 -9.61
N GLY A 57 9.05 15.57 -9.39
CA GLY A 57 9.04 16.47 -8.26
C GLY A 57 7.75 17.30 -8.24
N PRO A 58 7.29 17.75 -7.08
CA PRO A 58 6.13 18.61 -7.00
C PRO A 58 6.37 19.87 -7.82
N THR A 59 5.53 20.11 -8.81
CA THR A 59 5.55 21.37 -9.55
C THR A 59 4.57 22.34 -8.88
N MET A 60 5.05 23.54 -8.60
CA MET A 60 4.18 24.64 -8.15
C MET A 60 3.48 25.23 -9.35
N LYS A 61 2.15 25.10 -9.41
CA LYS A 61 1.32 25.77 -10.41
C LYS A 61 0.27 26.61 -9.68
N ASN A 62 0.28 27.92 -9.89
CA ASN A 62 -0.66 28.88 -9.27
C ASN A 62 -0.66 28.78 -7.72
N GLY A 63 0.49 28.68 -7.08
CA GLY A 63 0.61 28.57 -5.63
C GLY A 63 0.11 27.23 -5.04
N ARG A 64 -0.25 26.26 -5.87
CA ARG A 64 -0.66 24.91 -5.45
C ARG A 64 0.37 23.90 -5.85
N THR A 65 0.70 23.00 -4.94
CA THR A 65 1.53 21.83 -5.26
C THR A 65 0.74 20.90 -6.16
N TYR A 66 1.28 20.62 -7.33
CA TYR A 66 0.66 19.75 -8.32
C TYR A 66 1.59 18.53 -8.56
N TYR A 67 1.03 17.33 -8.50
CA TYR A 67 1.72 16.07 -8.77
C TYR A 67 1.21 15.47 -10.08
N PRO A 68 1.57 16.04 -11.25
CA PRO A 68 0.97 15.64 -12.53
C PRO A 68 1.25 14.20 -12.91
N LYS A 69 2.22 13.55 -12.24
CA LYS A 69 2.74 12.25 -12.60
C LYS A 69 2.34 11.11 -11.66
N VAL A 70 1.61 11.41 -10.58
CA VAL A 70 0.90 10.39 -9.79
C VAL A 70 -0.07 9.59 -10.66
N GLN A 71 -0.64 10.22 -11.68
CA GLN A 71 -1.55 9.54 -12.63
C GLN A 71 -0.86 8.37 -13.34
N THR A 72 0.40 8.50 -13.78
CA THR A 72 1.13 7.40 -14.43
C THR A 72 1.46 6.27 -13.47
N ALA A 73 1.82 6.60 -12.22
CA ALA A 73 2.02 5.60 -11.17
C ALA A 73 0.71 4.87 -10.85
N LEU A 74 -0.42 5.59 -10.78
CA LEU A 74 -1.75 5.01 -10.57
C LEU A 74 -2.15 4.07 -11.73
N GLN A 75 -1.88 4.46 -12.97
CA GLN A 75 -2.10 3.60 -14.15
C GLN A 75 -1.30 2.30 -14.05
N ASP A 76 -0.03 2.39 -13.65
CA ASP A 76 0.83 1.23 -13.47
C ASP A 76 0.32 0.29 -12.36
N ALA A 77 -0.16 0.85 -11.24
CA ALA A 77 -0.75 0.09 -10.15
C ALA A 77 -2.06 -0.60 -10.57
N GLN A 78 -2.98 0.14 -11.22
CA GLN A 78 -4.23 -0.42 -11.74
C GLN A 78 -3.98 -1.54 -12.76
N ARG A 79 -3.03 -1.33 -13.68
CA ARG A 79 -2.63 -2.34 -14.67
C ARG A 79 -2.05 -3.59 -14.01
N THR A 80 -1.17 -3.41 -13.04
CA THR A 80 -0.52 -4.53 -12.35
C THR A 80 -1.53 -5.38 -11.58
N LEU A 81 -2.53 -4.79 -10.92
CA LEU A 81 -3.61 -5.54 -10.26
C LEU A 81 -4.39 -6.42 -11.24
N GLY A 82 -4.71 -5.90 -12.42
CA GLY A 82 -5.34 -6.70 -13.48
C GLY A 82 -4.46 -7.86 -13.94
N LEU A 83 -3.17 -7.61 -14.18
CA LEU A 83 -2.21 -8.64 -14.59
C LEU A 83 -2.03 -9.73 -13.53
N VAL A 84 -1.96 -9.37 -12.23
CA VAL A 84 -1.86 -10.37 -11.16
C VAL A 84 -3.09 -11.27 -11.15
N ARG A 85 -4.28 -10.72 -11.31
CA ARG A 85 -5.51 -11.51 -11.39
C ARG A 85 -5.58 -12.37 -12.64
N GLN A 86 -5.10 -11.88 -13.77
CA GLN A 86 -5.04 -12.65 -15.03
C GLN A 86 -4.12 -13.87 -14.90
N HIS A 87 -2.98 -13.72 -14.23
CA HIS A 87 -2.00 -14.79 -14.03
C HIS A 87 -2.16 -15.52 -12.69
N ALA A 88 -3.26 -15.32 -11.96
CA ALA A 88 -3.43 -15.84 -10.61
C ALA A 88 -3.27 -17.37 -10.53
N ALA A 89 -3.84 -18.11 -11.48
CA ALA A 89 -3.70 -19.58 -11.53
C ALA A 89 -2.24 -20.01 -11.79
N GLU A 90 -1.54 -19.35 -12.71
CA GLU A 90 -0.13 -19.63 -13.04
C GLU A 90 0.80 -19.38 -11.83
N TRP A 91 0.51 -18.34 -11.06
CA TRP A 91 1.33 -17.95 -9.90
C TRP A 91 0.83 -18.56 -8.58
N HIS A 92 -0.15 -19.46 -8.64
CA HIS A 92 -0.78 -20.08 -7.47
C HIS A 92 -1.29 -19.05 -6.44
N VAL A 93 -1.96 -18.02 -6.95
CA VAL A 93 -2.57 -16.92 -6.19
C VAL A 93 -4.10 -17.06 -6.24
N ASP A 94 -4.77 -16.79 -5.14
CA ASP A 94 -6.22 -16.59 -5.11
C ASP A 94 -6.52 -15.18 -5.65
N PRO A 95 -7.27 -15.02 -6.76
CA PRO A 95 -7.57 -13.72 -7.35
C PRO A 95 -8.41 -12.81 -6.44
N HIS A 96 -8.95 -13.33 -5.34
CA HIS A 96 -9.68 -12.61 -4.30
C HIS A 96 -8.83 -12.30 -3.05
N LYS A 97 -7.52 -12.56 -3.11
CA LYS A 97 -6.55 -12.28 -2.03
C LYS A 97 -5.35 -11.47 -2.55
N VAL A 98 -5.63 -10.46 -3.35
CA VAL A 98 -4.61 -9.59 -3.94
C VAL A 98 -4.63 -8.22 -3.26
N GLY A 99 -3.64 -7.97 -2.41
CA GLY A 99 -3.49 -6.72 -1.68
C GLY A 99 -2.36 -5.84 -2.19
N VAL A 100 -2.26 -4.66 -1.59
CA VAL A 100 -1.21 -3.68 -1.88
C VAL A 100 -0.54 -3.23 -0.59
N ILE A 101 0.78 -3.01 -0.64
CA ILE A 101 1.56 -2.39 0.43
C ILE A 101 2.41 -1.28 -0.17
N GLY A 102 2.51 -0.15 0.52
CA GLY A 102 3.33 0.96 0.04
C GLY A 102 3.89 1.80 1.18
N PHE A 103 4.99 2.46 0.87
CA PHE A 103 5.84 3.20 1.80
C PHE A 103 5.97 4.65 1.34
N SER A 104 5.81 5.64 2.24
CA SER A 104 5.98 7.06 1.88
C SER A 104 5.10 7.44 0.68
N ALA A 105 5.67 7.89 -0.43
CA ALA A 105 4.95 8.12 -1.69
C ALA A 105 4.25 6.85 -2.22
N GLY A 106 4.82 5.66 -2.01
CA GLY A 106 4.15 4.39 -2.29
C GLY A 106 2.92 4.15 -1.40
N GLY A 107 2.94 4.62 -0.15
CA GLY A 107 1.79 4.63 0.75
C GLY A 107 0.67 5.56 0.26
N HIS A 108 1.01 6.70 -0.35
CA HIS A 108 0.05 7.51 -1.10
C HIS A 108 -0.53 6.75 -2.30
N LEU A 109 0.30 6.03 -3.06
CA LEU A 109 -0.15 5.24 -4.20
C LEU A 109 -1.12 4.12 -3.76
N VAL A 110 -0.92 3.53 -2.57
CA VAL A 110 -1.88 2.61 -1.94
C VAL A 110 -3.24 3.30 -1.76
N ALA A 111 -3.28 4.49 -1.18
CA ALA A 111 -4.54 5.23 -1.00
C ALA A 111 -5.17 5.60 -2.35
N ALA A 112 -4.35 6.03 -3.32
CA ALA A 112 -4.81 6.39 -4.66
C ALA A 112 -5.47 5.20 -5.38
N VAL A 113 -4.83 4.04 -5.45
CA VAL A 113 -5.40 2.87 -6.13
C VAL A 113 -6.60 2.29 -5.36
N SER A 114 -6.60 2.40 -4.03
CA SER A 114 -7.71 1.96 -3.17
C SER A 114 -8.97 2.84 -3.29
N THR A 115 -8.87 4.00 -3.90
CA THR A 115 -9.99 4.95 -4.06
C THR A 115 -10.34 5.25 -5.52
N HIS A 116 -9.51 4.81 -6.48
CA HIS A 116 -9.71 5.02 -7.93
C HIS A 116 -9.86 3.72 -8.72
N PHE A 117 -10.32 2.65 -8.10
CA PHE A 117 -10.45 1.34 -8.75
C PHE A 117 -11.71 1.20 -9.62
N ALA A 118 -12.73 2.04 -9.40
CA ALA A 118 -14.00 1.94 -10.13
C ALA A 118 -13.86 2.28 -11.62
N GLN A 119 -12.86 3.05 -11.97
CA GLN A 119 -12.56 3.42 -13.35
C GLN A 119 -11.05 3.45 -13.56
N ARG A 120 -10.57 2.78 -14.61
CA ARG A 120 -9.17 2.89 -15.03
C ARG A 120 -8.87 4.28 -15.56
N THR A 121 -7.67 4.77 -15.27
CA THR A 121 -7.21 6.09 -15.70
C THR A 121 -6.43 6.05 -17.03
N TYR A 122 -6.57 4.94 -17.76
CA TYR A 122 -6.00 4.71 -19.08
C TYR A 122 -6.96 3.86 -19.95
N PRO A 123 -6.88 3.92 -21.30
CA PRO A 123 -7.64 3.05 -22.17
C PRO A 123 -7.28 1.58 -21.97
N PRO A 124 -8.25 0.64 -22.03
CA PRO A 124 -7.96 -0.80 -21.95
C PRO A 124 -6.95 -1.24 -23.02
N VAL A 125 -6.06 -2.15 -22.64
CA VAL A 125 -4.99 -2.69 -23.51
C VAL A 125 -5.31 -4.13 -23.94
N ASP A 126 -5.76 -4.95 -22.99
CA ASP A 126 -6.08 -6.37 -23.22
C ASP A 126 -7.03 -6.90 -22.13
N ALA A 127 -7.27 -8.23 -22.11
CA ALA A 127 -8.19 -8.88 -21.20
C ALA A 127 -7.85 -8.69 -19.71
N ALA A 128 -6.61 -8.39 -19.32
CA ALA A 128 -6.27 -8.07 -17.93
C ALA A 128 -6.99 -6.80 -17.45
N ASP A 129 -7.33 -5.90 -18.36
CA ASP A 129 -8.02 -4.66 -18.04
C ASP A 129 -9.53 -4.81 -17.88
N GLU A 130 -10.09 -5.97 -18.21
CA GLU A 130 -11.47 -6.34 -17.90
C GLU A 130 -11.60 -6.84 -16.44
N LEU A 131 -10.48 -7.26 -15.83
CA LEU A 131 -10.44 -7.73 -14.46
C LEU A 131 -10.40 -6.55 -13.47
N SER A 132 -10.90 -6.78 -12.26
CA SER A 132 -10.92 -5.75 -11.21
C SER A 132 -9.51 -5.22 -10.89
N CYS A 133 -9.34 -3.91 -10.79
CA CYS A 133 -8.15 -3.27 -10.24
C CYS A 133 -8.35 -2.78 -8.80
N ARG A 134 -9.41 -3.23 -8.10
CA ARG A 134 -9.61 -2.98 -6.68
C ARG A 134 -8.72 -3.92 -5.86
N PRO A 135 -7.85 -3.42 -4.96
CA PRO A 135 -7.17 -4.28 -4.00
C PRO A 135 -8.18 -4.94 -3.04
N ASP A 136 -7.90 -6.17 -2.60
CA ASP A 136 -8.74 -6.84 -1.61
C ASP A 136 -8.44 -6.36 -0.19
N PHE A 137 -7.21 -5.87 0.04
CA PHE A 137 -6.77 -5.19 1.26
C PHE A 137 -5.62 -4.21 0.94
N ALA A 138 -5.38 -3.27 1.84
CA ALA A 138 -4.41 -2.19 1.63
C ALA A 138 -3.57 -1.92 2.88
N ILE A 139 -2.27 -1.72 2.71
CA ILE A 139 -1.32 -1.46 3.78
C ILE A 139 -0.51 -0.22 3.42
N ALA A 140 -0.64 0.86 4.20
CA ALA A 140 0.10 2.09 3.98
C ALA A 140 0.98 2.40 5.20
N LEU A 141 2.29 2.40 4.97
CA LEU A 141 3.31 2.68 5.97
C LEU A 141 3.88 4.07 5.75
N TYR A 142 3.83 4.89 6.79
CA TYR A 142 4.26 6.31 6.75
C TYR A 142 3.90 7.02 5.43
N PRO A 143 2.60 6.96 5.01
CA PRO A 143 2.19 7.54 3.74
C PRO A 143 2.35 9.06 3.75
N GLY A 144 2.91 9.60 2.68
CA GLY A 144 2.93 11.04 2.43
C GLY A 144 1.70 11.53 1.64
N HIS A 145 1.66 12.83 1.35
CA HIS A 145 0.76 13.47 0.38
C HIS A 145 -0.76 13.28 0.58
N LEU A 146 -1.23 12.83 1.75
CA LEU A 146 -2.65 12.57 2.01
C LEU A 146 -3.35 13.71 2.74
N TRP A 147 -2.68 14.39 3.67
CA TRP A 147 -3.22 15.51 4.41
C TRP A 147 -3.14 16.83 3.61
N THR A 148 -4.15 17.68 3.74
CA THR A 148 -4.13 19.03 3.20
C THR A 148 -3.53 19.99 4.24
N PRO A 149 -2.29 20.51 4.04
CA PRO A 149 -1.64 21.39 5.00
C PRO A 149 -2.51 22.61 5.35
N GLY A 150 -2.42 23.03 6.63
CA GLY A 150 -3.21 24.16 7.13
C GLY A 150 -4.66 23.84 7.48
N THR A 151 -5.08 22.59 7.35
CA THR A 151 -6.43 22.13 7.73
C THR A 151 -6.41 21.26 8.97
N ASN A 152 -7.56 21.10 9.63
CA ASN A 152 -7.73 20.17 10.73
C ASN A 152 -8.00 18.76 10.18
N LEU A 153 -6.94 18.03 9.79
CA LEU A 153 -6.99 16.65 9.29
C LEU A 153 -7.88 16.45 8.04
N SER A 154 -8.01 17.46 7.16
CA SER A 154 -8.70 17.26 5.90
C SER A 154 -7.86 16.41 4.95
N LEU A 155 -8.44 15.32 4.46
CA LEU A 155 -7.84 14.52 3.40
C LEU A 155 -7.76 15.35 2.10
N ARG A 156 -6.76 15.07 1.28
CA ARG A 156 -6.66 15.71 -0.03
C ARG A 156 -7.86 15.34 -0.91
N PRO A 157 -8.44 16.29 -1.67
CA PRO A 157 -9.68 16.09 -2.41
C PRO A 157 -9.56 15.08 -3.58
N ASP A 158 -8.35 14.76 -3.99
CA ASP A 158 -8.06 13.73 -5.00
C ASP A 158 -8.15 12.30 -4.45
N ILE A 159 -8.13 12.11 -3.13
CA ILE A 159 -8.33 10.79 -2.48
C ILE A 159 -9.77 10.73 -1.97
N ARG A 160 -10.61 9.99 -2.68
CA ARG A 160 -12.05 9.91 -2.39
C ARG A 160 -12.42 8.58 -1.76
N VAL A 161 -12.37 8.53 -0.45
CA VAL A 161 -12.75 7.33 0.33
C VAL A 161 -14.25 7.07 0.19
N ARG A 162 -14.61 5.80 -0.02
CA ARG A 162 -15.97 5.29 -0.19
C ARG A 162 -16.16 4.05 0.69
N ALA A 163 -17.40 3.63 0.90
CA ALA A 163 -17.71 2.43 1.68
C ALA A 163 -17.12 1.13 1.08
N ASP A 164 -16.87 1.12 -0.23
CA ASP A 164 -16.24 0.01 -0.96
C ASP A 164 -14.70 0.11 -1.07
N THR A 165 -14.08 1.11 -0.43
CA THR A 165 -12.62 1.16 -0.23
C THR A 165 -12.18 -0.09 0.54
N PRO A 166 -11.06 -0.77 0.16
CA PRO A 166 -10.65 -1.99 0.81
C PRO A 166 -10.31 -1.81 2.30
N PRO A 167 -10.42 -2.86 3.13
CA PRO A 167 -9.87 -2.86 4.48
C PRO A 167 -8.44 -2.36 4.48
N THR A 168 -8.10 -1.47 5.42
CA THR A 168 -6.84 -0.73 5.38
C THR A 168 -6.08 -0.81 6.69
N PHE A 169 -4.79 -1.14 6.61
CA PHE A 169 -3.83 -1.06 7.71
C PHE A 169 -2.95 0.17 7.55
N LEU A 170 -2.77 0.93 8.63
CA LEU A 170 -1.94 2.13 8.68
C LEU A 170 -0.89 2.01 9.79
N LEU A 171 0.33 2.48 9.53
CA LEU A 171 1.36 2.57 10.55
C LEU A 171 2.25 3.78 10.30
N HIS A 172 2.55 4.55 11.35
CA HIS A 172 3.35 5.76 11.26
C HIS A 172 4.15 5.99 12.56
N ALA A 173 5.24 6.75 12.47
CA ALA A 173 5.95 7.28 13.62
C ALA A 173 5.59 8.76 13.82
N GLU A 174 5.40 9.19 15.06
CA GLU A 174 5.08 10.59 15.40
C GLU A 174 6.26 11.53 15.11
N ASP A 175 7.48 11.01 15.24
CA ASP A 175 8.72 11.74 15.00
C ASP A 175 9.21 11.69 13.54
N ASP A 176 8.32 11.32 12.60
CA ASP A 176 8.62 11.40 11.16
C ASP A 176 8.76 12.87 10.75
N ASP A 177 9.96 13.25 10.32
CA ASP A 177 10.34 14.61 9.92
C ASP A 177 10.21 14.87 8.41
N VAL A 178 9.81 13.86 7.65
CA VAL A 178 9.59 13.93 6.19
C VAL A 178 8.11 14.03 5.87
N ASP A 179 7.31 13.07 6.38
CA ASP A 179 5.87 13.03 6.20
C ASP A 179 5.17 13.07 7.57
N ASP A 180 4.53 14.20 7.88
CA ASP A 180 3.80 14.42 9.15
C ASP A 180 2.76 13.30 9.36
N VAL A 181 2.69 12.77 10.58
CA VAL A 181 1.71 11.74 10.99
C VAL A 181 0.26 12.09 10.64
N LYS A 182 -0.03 13.37 10.43
CA LYS A 182 -1.35 13.85 9.97
C LYS A 182 -1.78 13.25 8.63
N HIS A 183 -0.85 12.80 7.80
CA HIS A 183 -1.20 12.09 6.57
C HIS A 183 -1.95 10.79 6.87
N SER A 184 -1.47 9.98 7.79
CA SER A 184 -2.15 8.76 8.23
C SER A 184 -3.44 9.06 8.99
N LEU A 185 -3.42 10.06 9.88
CA LEU A 185 -4.60 10.46 10.66
C LEU A 185 -5.75 10.95 9.77
N ALA A 186 -5.45 11.80 8.78
CA ALA A 186 -6.46 12.29 7.84
C ALA A 186 -7.11 11.13 7.06
N TYR A 187 -6.30 10.18 6.59
CA TYR A 187 -6.82 9.03 5.87
C TYR A 187 -7.63 8.10 6.78
N TYR A 188 -7.16 7.82 7.98
CA TYR A 188 -7.88 7.04 8.98
C TYR A 188 -9.27 7.61 9.28
N VAL A 189 -9.35 8.93 9.50
CA VAL A 189 -10.63 9.60 9.82
C VAL A 189 -11.64 9.42 8.69
N GLU A 190 -11.22 9.58 7.44
CA GLU A 190 -12.13 9.40 6.29
C GLU A 190 -12.54 7.94 6.09
N LEU A 191 -11.63 6.98 6.27
CA LEU A 191 -11.96 5.54 6.23
C LEU A 191 -13.03 5.20 7.29
N LYS A 192 -12.86 5.69 8.51
CA LYS A 192 -13.80 5.46 9.61
C LYS A 192 -15.16 6.09 9.38
N LYS A 193 -15.23 7.28 8.79
CA LYS A 193 -16.52 7.96 8.49
C LYS A 193 -17.44 7.13 7.60
N VAL A 194 -16.88 6.35 6.68
CA VAL A 194 -17.65 5.52 5.75
C VAL A 194 -17.71 4.05 6.13
N GLY A 195 -17.19 3.69 7.32
CA GLY A 195 -17.29 2.34 7.87
C GLY A 195 -16.29 1.33 7.29
N VAL A 196 -15.20 1.76 6.64
CA VAL A 196 -14.15 0.86 6.17
C VAL A 196 -13.42 0.23 7.36
N PRO A 197 -13.27 -1.12 7.43
CA PRO A 197 -12.46 -1.77 8.45
C PRO A 197 -11.03 -1.25 8.39
N THR A 198 -10.56 -0.68 9.50
CA THR A 198 -9.24 -0.02 9.53
C THR A 198 -8.54 -0.30 10.84
N GLU A 199 -7.29 -0.73 10.76
CA GLU A 199 -6.36 -0.83 11.90
C GLU A 199 -5.24 0.18 11.73
N MET A 200 -4.86 0.88 12.83
CA MET A 200 -3.81 1.89 12.79
C MET A 200 -2.91 1.78 14.01
N HIS A 201 -1.61 1.83 13.78
CA HIS A 201 -0.58 1.85 14.81
C HIS A 201 0.26 3.13 14.70
N LEU A 202 0.39 3.84 15.82
CA LEU A 202 1.25 5.00 15.97
C LEU A 202 2.36 4.72 16.97
N TYR A 203 3.58 5.05 16.58
CA TYR A 203 4.77 4.93 17.43
C TYR A 203 5.34 6.32 17.72
N ALA A 204 5.73 6.57 18.96
CA ALA A 204 6.35 7.84 19.32
C ALA A 204 7.70 8.05 18.61
N LYS A 205 8.40 6.95 18.28
CA LYS A 205 9.71 6.95 17.63
C LYS A 205 9.78 5.93 16.50
N GLY A 206 10.39 6.34 15.39
CA GLY A 206 10.59 5.50 14.22
C GLY A 206 11.22 6.25 13.05
N GLY A 207 10.97 7.56 12.97
CA GLY A 207 11.39 8.40 11.84
C GLY A 207 10.71 7.99 10.54
N HIS A 208 11.38 8.31 9.43
CA HIS A 208 10.93 7.99 8.07
C HIS A 208 11.76 6.87 7.42
N ALA A 209 11.21 6.22 6.40
CA ALA A 209 11.91 5.23 5.55
C ALA A 209 12.63 4.11 6.33
N PHE A 210 12.00 3.60 7.40
CA PHE A 210 12.62 2.56 8.22
C PHE A 210 12.59 1.16 7.58
N GLY A 211 11.67 0.86 6.66
CA GLY A 211 11.56 -0.44 6.01
C GLY A 211 11.58 -1.60 7.02
N LEU A 212 12.48 -2.56 6.81
CA LEU A 212 12.76 -3.65 7.76
C LEU A 212 14.01 -3.41 8.63
N ARG A 213 14.68 -2.25 8.48
CA ARG A 213 16.00 -1.99 9.08
C ARG A 213 15.95 -1.29 10.44
N SER A 214 14.77 -0.91 10.94
CA SER A 214 14.64 -0.27 12.26
C SER A 214 15.05 -1.21 13.39
N LYS A 215 15.68 -0.65 14.44
CA LYS A 215 15.99 -1.34 15.71
C LYS A 215 15.06 -0.90 16.86
N LEU A 216 14.12 -0.01 16.55
CA LEU A 216 13.13 0.50 17.50
C LEU A 216 11.89 -0.43 17.54
N PRO A 217 10.99 -0.28 18.51
CA PRO A 217 9.77 -1.09 18.61
C PRO A 217 8.92 -1.13 17.34
N ILE A 218 8.95 -0.09 16.52
CA ILE A 218 8.27 -0.01 15.22
C ILE A 218 8.73 -1.13 14.25
N ALA A 219 9.91 -1.72 14.42
CA ALA A 219 10.40 -2.86 13.63
C ALA A 219 9.48 -4.09 13.69
N ARG A 220 8.55 -4.14 14.64
CA ARG A 220 7.56 -5.22 14.78
C ARG A 220 6.40 -5.12 13.79
N TRP A 221 6.35 -4.08 12.97
CA TRP A 221 5.26 -3.85 12.03
C TRP A 221 4.90 -5.06 11.12
N PRO A 222 5.86 -5.89 10.64
CA PRO A 222 5.48 -7.03 9.80
C PRO A 222 4.62 -8.06 10.55
N ALA A 223 4.88 -8.28 11.85
CA ALA A 223 4.08 -9.16 12.67
C ALA A 223 2.66 -8.59 12.94
N LEU A 224 2.54 -7.27 13.07
CA LEU A 224 1.25 -6.60 13.22
C LEU A 224 0.42 -6.72 11.93
N VAL A 225 1.03 -6.52 10.78
CA VAL A 225 0.38 -6.74 9.48
C VAL A 225 -0.09 -8.18 9.33
N GLU A 226 0.75 -9.16 9.65
CA GLU A 226 0.40 -10.58 9.58
C GLU A 226 -0.80 -10.90 10.49
N GLN A 227 -0.79 -10.43 11.73
CA GLN A 227 -1.91 -10.57 12.67
C GLN A 227 -3.18 -9.91 12.15
N TRP A 228 -3.08 -8.73 11.57
CA TRP A 228 -4.22 -8.05 10.96
C TRP A 228 -4.79 -8.82 9.76
N LEU A 229 -3.93 -9.39 8.90
CA LEU A 229 -4.37 -10.23 7.78
C LEU A 229 -5.14 -11.47 8.23
N HIS A 230 -4.79 -12.07 9.38
CA HIS A 230 -5.61 -13.10 10.02
C HIS A 230 -6.96 -12.55 10.50
N THR A 231 -6.96 -11.37 11.13
CA THR A 231 -8.17 -10.72 11.66
C THR A 231 -9.20 -10.44 10.57
N ILE A 232 -8.76 -10.02 9.38
CA ILE A 232 -9.66 -9.75 8.25
C ILE A 232 -9.92 -10.98 7.35
N GLY A 233 -9.43 -12.16 7.74
CA GLY A 233 -9.68 -13.43 7.05
C GLY A 233 -8.92 -13.64 5.74
N VAL A 234 -7.93 -12.81 5.42
CA VAL A 234 -7.06 -12.97 4.23
C VAL A 234 -6.12 -14.17 4.42
N LEU A 235 -5.46 -14.23 5.57
CA LEU A 235 -4.77 -15.44 6.05
C LEU A 235 -5.75 -16.33 6.81
N GLY A 236 -5.52 -17.63 6.75
CA GLY A 236 -6.32 -18.62 7.51
C GLY A 236 -6.30 -18.36 9.02
N PRO A 237 -7.13 -19.08 9.80
CA PRO A 237 -7.17 -18.91 11.25
C PRO A 237 -5.77 -19.02 11.86
N GLN A 238 -5.41 -18.06 12.71
CA GLN A 238 -4.18 -18.15 13.48
C GLN A 238 -4.35 -19.25 14.56
N VAL A 239 -3.53 -20.29 14.48
CA VAL A 239 -3.43 -21.27 15.57
C VAL A 239 -2.61 -20.59 16.66
N LEU A 240 -3.30 -19.96 17.64
CA LEU A 240 -2.63 -19.48 18.83
C LEU A 240 -2.06 -20.70 19.58
N PRO A 241 -0.80 -20.66 20.05
CA PRO A 241 -0.31 -21.70 20.95
C PRO A 241 -1.25 -21.75 22.16
N SER A 242 -1.71 -22.95 22.51
CA SER A 242 -2.51 -23.17 23.72
C SER A 242 -1.77 -22.54 24.90
N ALA A 243 -2.46 -21.63 25.63
CA ALA A 243 -1.94 -21.11 26.88
C ALA A 243 -1.66 -22.32 27.80
N GLY A 244 -0.36 -22.62 27.99
CA GLY A 244 0.09 -23.63 28.94
C GLY A 244 0.01 -23.13 30.38
#